data_d4e2d4ae77a973393233a466aa734b77
#
_entry.id   d4e2d4ae77a973393233a466aa734b77
#
_cell.length_a   1.000
_cell.length_b   1.000
_cell.length_c   1.000
_cell.angle_alpha   90.00
_cell.angle_beta   90.00
_cell.angle_gamma   90.00
#
_symmetry.space_group_name_H-M   'P 1'
#
loop_
_entity.id
_entity.type
_entity.pdbx_description
1 polymer ?
#
loop_
_entity_poly.entity_id
_entity_poly.type
_entity_poly.pdbx_seq_one_letter_code
_entity_poly.pdbx_strand_id
1 'polypeptide(L)'
;ELYIIEVNPRASRTVPYISKVSGVPIVDLATKCMLGAKLKDLGYGTGVYKEPKLVSVKVPVFSMSKLSKVEVSLGPEMKSTGEVLGVGENLEEALYKGFLAAGRHMSDERGVVLATVNNHDKDEFIEIAKDMKELGYTFVATEGTANSLRENGIEADIVNRVEESRPNILDAIRNKQVDIVINTPTKGNDSTRDGFKIRRTAIEFSTEIMTSLDTLKALVEVKKKHLNKDELKVYNIAE
;
A
#
# COMPACT_ATOMS: atom_id res chain seq x y z
N GLU A 1 4.34 0.03 26.86
CA GLU A 1 3.62 -1.19 27.34
C GLU A 1 3.05 -1.94 26.13
N LEU A 2 3.05 -3.28 26.19
CA LEU A 2 2.53 -4.15 25.13
C LEU A 2 1.20 -4.73 25.59
N TYR A 3 0.16 -4.56 24.77
CA TYR A 3 -1.19 -5.05 25.04
C TYR A 3 -1.57 -6.12 24.02
N ILE A 4 -2.04 -7.28 24.49
CA ILE A 4 -2.58 -8.34 23.63
C ILE A 4 -4.07 -8.05 23.39
N ILE A 5 -4.42 -7.80 22.14
CA ILE A 5 -5.82 -7.53 21.73
C ILE A 5 -6.57 -8.84 21.55
N GLU A 6 -5.98 -9.80 20.80
CA GLU A 6 -6.58 -11.11 20.53
C GLU A 6 -5.52 -12.15 20.16
N VAL A 7 -5.88 -13.41 20.25
CA VAL A 7 -5.09 -14.54 19.74
C VAL A 7 -5.97 -15.32 18.76
N ASN A 8 -5.48 -15.51 17.54
CA ASN A 8 -6.17 -16.27 16.50
C ASN A 8 -5.63 -17.71 16.42
N PRO A 9 -6.23 -18.71 17.11
CA PRO A 9 -5.72 -20.08 17.18
C PRO A 9 -6.07 -20.87 15.90
N ARG A 10 -5.49 -20.48 14.78
CA ARG A 10 -5.70 -21.09 13.46
C ARG A 10 -4.45 -21.00 12.61
N ALA A 11 -4.34 -21.87 11.59
CA ALA A 11 -3.40 -21.66 10.50
C ALA A 11 -3.81 -20.43 9.69
N SER A 12 -2.85 -19.60 9.35
CA SER A 12 -3.05 -18.39 8.55
C SER A 12 -1.98 -18.31 7.46
N ARG A 13 -2.17 -17.42 6.47
CA ARG A 13 -1.16 -17.15 5.44
C ARG A 13 0.15 -16.59 6.02
N THR A 14 0.09 -15.99 7.20
CA THR A 14 1.26 -15.49 7.91
C THR A 14 2.21 -16.61 8.35
N VAL A 15 1.71 -17.80 8.66
CA VAL A 15 2.55 -18.93 9.11
C VAL A 15 3.58 -19.35 8.05
N PRO A 16 3.22 -19.65 6.78
CA PRO A 16 4.21 -19.93 5.74
C PRO A 16 5.11 -18.73 5.43
N TYR A 17 4.60 -17.50 5.52
CA TYR A 17 5.40 -16.30 5.39
C TYR A 17 6.52 -16.25 6.43
N ILE A 18 6.18 -16.34 7.73
CA ILE A 18 7.15 -16.30 8.81
C ILE A 18 8.12 -17.49 8.73
N SER A 19 7.66 -18.69 8.38
CA SER A 19 8.53 -19.84 8.19
C SER A 19 9.61 -19.59 7.14
N LYS A 20 9.24 -18.99 6.02
CA LYS A 20 10.19 -18.65 4.94
C LYS A 20 11.18 -17.56 5.35
N VAL A 21 10.68 -16.49 5.98
CA VAL A 21 11.48 -15.33 6.35
C VAL A 21 12.48 -15.66 7.45
N SER A 22 12.06 -16.43 8.46
CA SER A 22 12.89 -16.79 9.61
C SER A 22 13.77 -18.03 9.39
N GLY A 23 13.49 -18.84 8.35
CA GLY A 23 14.11 -20.16 8.17
C GLY A 23 13.66 -21.19 9.19
N VAL A 24 12.64 -20.87 10.02
CA VAL A 24 12.10 -21.77 11.05
C VAL A 24 10.92 -22.55 10.49
N PRO A 25 10.95 -23.90 10.44
CA PRO A 25 9.87 -24.72 9.91
C PRO A 25 8.70 -24.80 10.90
N ILE A 26 7.95 -23.69 11.06
CA ILE A 26 6.94 -23.51 12.12
C ILE A 26 5.87 -24.59 12.07
N VAL A 27 5.40 -24.97 10.87
CA VAL A 27 4.34 -26.00 10.73
C VAL A 27 4.83 -27.39 11.17
N ASP A 28 6.05 -27.76 10.78
CA ASP A 28 6.67 -29.01 11.19
C ASP A 28 6.89 -29.07 12.71
N LEU A 29 7.42 -28.00 13.27
CA LEU A 29 7.62 -27.87 14.72
C LEU A 29 6.29 -27.93 15.48
N ALA A 30 5.27 -27.21 15.03
CA ALA A 30 3.96 -27.23 15.64
C ALA A 30 3.35 -28.66 15.62
N THR A 31 3.48 -29.36 14.49
CA THR A 31 3.01 -30.75 14.36
C THR A 31 3.73 -31.68 15.33
N LYS A 32 5.05 -31.59 15.42
CA LYS A 32 5.84 -32.38 16.37
C LYS A 32 5.46 -32.07 17.82
N CYS A 33 5.22 -30.81 18.17
CA CYS A 33 4.76 -30.42 19.50
C CYS A 33 3.37 -30.96 19.84
N MET A 34 2.45 -30.97 18.87
CA MET A 34 1.12 -31.59 19.05
C MET A 34 1.21 -33.10 19.28
N LEU A 35 2.26 -33.74 18.76
CA LEU A 35 2.56 -35.17 19.02
C LEU A 35 3.38 -35.41 20.31
N GLY A 36 3.63 -34.38 21.10
CA GLY A 36 4.25 -34.49 22.43
C GLY A 36 5.73 -34.09 22.49
N ALA A 37 6.38 -33.71 21.38
CA ALA A 37 7.73 -33.21 21.41
C ALA A 37 7.82 -31.84 22.09
N LYS A 38 8.94 -31.54 22.72
CA LYS A 38 9.19 -30.22 23.32
C LYS A 38 10.13 -29.43 22.43
N LEU A 39 9.85 -28.13 22.22
CA LEU A 39 10.66 -27.23 21.39
C LEU A 39 12.15 -27.26 21.75
N LYS A 40 12.48 -27.32 23.04
CA LYS A 40 13.87 -27.44 23.52
C LYS A 40 14.59 -28.66 23.00
N ASP A 41 13.89 -29.79 22.85
CA ASP A 41 14.47 -31.06 22.39
C ASP A 41 14.64 -31.06 20.84
N LEU A 42 13.97 -30.12 20.16
CA LEU A 42 14.05 -29.86 18.72
C LEU A 42 15.07 -28.75 18.38
N GLY A 43 15.85 -28.28 19.37
CA GLY A 43 16.84 -27.22 19.15
C GLY A 43 16.29 -25.79 19.23
N TYR A 44 15.03 -25.63 19.65
CA TYR A 44 14.39 -24.32 19.82
C TYR A 44 14.11 -24.09 21.30
N GLY A 45 14.80 -23.10 21.88
CA GLY A 45 14.65 -22.74 23.29
C GLY A 45 13.58 -21.68 23.54
N THR A 46 13.80 -20.91 24.60
CA THR A 46 13.02 -19.72 24.96
C THR A 46 13.73 -18.45 24.46
N GLY A 47 12.97 -17.38 24.26
CA GLY A 47 13.46 -16.08 23.81
C GLY A 47 13.12 -15.77 22.37
N VAL A 48 13.77 -14.74 21.81
CA VAL A 48 13.58 -14.30 20.42
C VAL A 48 14.56 -15.05 19.53
N TYR A 49 14.05 -15.58 18.42
CA TYR A 49 14.88 -16.24 17.41
C TYR A 49 15.79 -15.21 16.69
N LYS A 50 16.84 -15.72 16.04
CA LYS A 50 17.80 -14.87 15.33
C LYS A 50 17.10 -13.97 14.32
N GLU A 51 17.53 -12.73 14.28
CA GLU A 51 17.05 -11.75 13.29
C GLU A 51 17.51 -12.17 11.89
N PRO A 52 16.59 -12.17 10.90
CA PRO A 52 16.95 -12.46 9.50
C PRO A 52 17.93 -11.43 8.97
N LYS A 53 18.84 -11.85 8.07
CA LYS A 53 19.81 -10.93 7.43
C LYS A 53 19.18 -10.00 6.41
N LEU A 54 18.05 -10.41 5.82
CA LEU A 54 17.34 -9.69 4.78
C LEU A 54 16.07 -9.06 5.34
N VAL A 55 15.74 -7.89 4.83
CA VAL A 55 14.47 -7.24 5.10
C VAL A 55 13.38 -7.93 4.28
N SER A 56 12.29 -8.26 4.94
CA SER A 56 11.15 -8.94 4.32
C SER A 56 9.86 -8.17 4.56
N VAL A 57 9.13 -7.90 3.50
CA VAL A 57 7.87 -7.17 3.52
C VAL A 57 6.75 -8.05 2.99
N LYS A 58 5.67 -8.14 3.75
CA LYS A 58 4.43 -8.78 3.33
C LYS A 58 3.50 -7.72 2.75
N VAL A 59 3.19 -7.82 1.47
CA VAL A 59 2.28 -6.89 0.79
C VAL A 59 0.96 -7.60 0.47
N PRO A 60 -0.20 -7.05 0.89
CA PRO A 60 -1.50 -7.62 0.57
C PRO A 60 -1.84 -7.41 -0.90
N VAL A 61 -2.53 -8.40 -1.49
CA VAL A 61 -3.10 -8.34 -2.84
C VAL A 61 -4.62 -8.23 -2.75
N PHE A 62 -5.22 -7.37 -3.55
CA PHE A 62 -6.66 -7.11 -3.57
C PHE A 62 -7.25 -7.39 -4.95
N SER A 63 -8.43 -7.99 -4.97
CA SER A 63 -9.21 -8.24 -6.20
C SER A 63 -10.39 -7.26 -6.35
N MET A 64 -10.17 -6.00 -5.99
CA MET A 64 -11.23 -4.97 -5.97
C MET A 64 -11.88 -4.73 -7.35
N SER A 65 -11.12 -4.90 -8.44
CA SER A 65 -11.62 -4.78 -9.81
C SER A 65 -12.68 -5.83 -10.16
N LYS A 66 -12.65 -6.99 -9.50
CA LYS A 66 -13.61 -8.10 -9.71
C LYS A 66 -14.87 -7.97 -8.87
N LEU A 67 -14.88 -7.07 -7.89
CA LEU A 67 -15.96 -6.90 -6.91
C LEU A 67 -16.65 -5.55 -7.15
N SER A 68 -17.75 -5.53 -7.90
CA SER A 68 -18.56 -4.32 -8.09
C SER A 68 -19.21 -3.87 -6.77
N LYS A 69 -19.34 -2.57 -6.55
CA LYS A 69 -20.02 -1.96 -5.39
C LYS A 69 -19.34 -2.18 -4.03
N VAL A 70 -18.11 -2.70 -3.97
CA VAL A 70 -17.35 -2.84 -2.72
C VAL A 70 -16.56 -1.57 -2.46
N GLU A 71 -16.60 -1.08 -1.21
CA GLU A 71 -15.75 0.02 -0.75
C GLU A 71 -14.28 -0.43 -0.77
N VAL A 72 -13.45 0.36 -1.44
CA VAL A 72 -12.02 0.05 -1.64
C VAL A 72 -11.12 0.61 -0.55
N SER A 73 -11.60 1.54 0.28
CA SER A 73 -10.85 1.97 1.46
C SER A 73 -10.72 0.84 2.47
N LEU A 74 -9.57 0.79 3.13
CA LEU A 74 -9.32 -0.22 4.16
C LEU A 74 -10.07 0.13 5.45
N GLY A 75 -10.50 -0.89 6.16
CA GLY A 75 -11.20 -0.84 7.44
C GLY A 75 -10.75 -2.00 8.32
N PRO A 76 -11.46 -2.27 9.42
CA PRO A 76 -11.11 -3.36 10.34
C PRO A 76 -11.28 -4.75 9.71
N GLU A 77 -12.07 -4.87 8.62
CA GLU A 77 -12.31 -6.14 7.96
C GLU A 77 -11.17 -6.50 6.99
N MET A 78 -10.83 -7.77 6.92
CA MET A 78 -9.86 -8.27 5.95
C MET A 78 -10.46 -8.25 4.53
N LYS A 79 -9.92 -7.43 3.64
CA LYS A 79 -10.33 -7.32 2.22
C LYS A 79 -9.31 -7.92 1.24
N SER A 80 -8.14 -8.31 1.73
CA SER A 80 -7.11 -8.93 0.88
C SER A 80 -7.50 -10.33 0.41
N THR A 81 -7.23 -10.61 -0.86
CA THR A 81 -7.47 -11.92 -1.49
C THR A 81 -6.19 -12.76 -1.62
N GLY A 82 -5.03 -12.13 -1.44
CA GLY A 82 -3.72 -12.76 -1.49
C GLY A 82 -2.69 -11.96 -0.71
N GLU A 83 -1.47 -12.52 -0.66
CA GLU A 83 -0.30 -11.88 -0.06
C GLU A 83 0.92 -12.21 -0.90
N VAL A 84 1.84 -11.28 -1.04
CA VAL A 84 3.14 -11.47 -1.69
C VAL A 84 4.26 -11.12 -0.73
N LEU A 85 5.42 -11.69 -0.96
CA LEU A 85 6.65 -11.48 -0.20
C LEU A 85 7.64 -10.67 -1.04
N GLY A 86 8.05 -9.52 -0.55
CA GLY A 86 9.22 -8.80 -1.04
C GLY A 86 10.40 -9.02 -0.11
N VAL A 87 11.58 -9.26 -0.67
CA VAL A 87 12.81 -9.49 0.09
C VAL A 87 13.94 -8.64 -0.50
N GLY A 88 14.68 -7.94 0.35
CA GLY A 88 15.78 -7.08 -0.06
C GLY A 88 16.84 -6.90 1.02
N GLU A 89 17.95 -6.27 0.67
CA GLU A 89 18.99 -5.86 1.63
C GLU A 89 18.54 -4.67 2.50
N ASN A 90 17.58 -3.92 2.01
CA ASN A 90 16.96 -2.78 2.69
C ASN A 90 15.44 -2.76 2.46
N LEU A 91 14.76 -1.88 3.18
CA LEU A 91 13.30 -1.77 3.17
C LEU A 91 12.79 -1.36 1.78
N GLU A 92 13.43 -0.42 1.12
CA GLU A 92 12.99 0.11 -0.16
C GLU A 92 13.04 -0.96 -1.26
N GLU A 93 14.11 -1.77 -1.31
CA GLU A 93 14.21 -2.90 -2.24
C GLU A 93 13.13 -3.95 -1.95
N ALA A 94 12.92 -4.30 -0.68
CA ALA A 94 11.89 -5.26 -0.30
C ALA A 94 10.48 -4.74 -0.63
N LEU A 95 10.19 -3.46 -0.39
CA LEU A 95 8.93 -2.81 -0.76
C LEU A 95 8.74 -2.77 -2.28
N TYR A 96 9.77 -2.37 -3.04
CA TYR A 96 9.72 -2.33 -4.50
C TYR A 96 9.33 -3.68 -5.08
N LYS A 97 10.01 -4.75 -4.65
CA LYS A 97 9.70 -6.12 -5.07
C LYS A 97 8.28 -6.55 -4.65
N GLY A 98 7.89 -6.21 -3.44
CA GLY A 98 6.55 -6.48 -2.94
C GLY A 98 5.46 -5.76 -3.74
N PHE A 99 5.65 -4.50 -4.07
CA PHE A 99 4.72 -3.73 -4.91
C PHE A 99 4.62 -4.30 -6.32
N LEU A 100 5.76 -4.60 -6.97
CA LEU A 100 5.76 -5.26 -8.29
C LEU A 100 4.99 -6.59 -8.26
N ALA A 101 5.28 -7.44 -7.26
CA ALA A 101 4.62 -8.74 -7.12
C ALA A 101 3.13 -8.62 -6.78
N ALA A 102 2.70 -7.53 -6.14
CA ALA A 102 1.29 -7.20 -5.90
C ALA A 102 0.58 -6.61 -7.13
N GLY A 103 1.28 -6.46 -8.26
CA GLY A 103 0.73 -5.91 -9.51
C GLY A 103 0.62 -4.39 -9.51
N ARG A 104 1.36 -3.69 -8.66
CA ARG A 104 1.43 -2.23 -8.67
C ARG A 104 2.35 -1.73 -9.77
N HIS A 105 1.94 -0.67 -10.46
CA HIS A 105 2.77 -0.03 -11.47
C HIS A 105 3.85 0.81 -10.80
N MET A 106 5.09 0.42 -11.03
CA MET A 106 6.28 1.09 -10.48
C MET A 106 7.06 1.80 -11.61
N SER A 107 6.37 2.26 -12.65
CA SER A 107 7.04 3.01 -13.74
C SER A 107 7.71 4.27 -13.18
N ASP A 108 8.90 4.59 -13.71
CA ASP A 108 9.61 5.84 -13.40
C ASP A 108 9.05 7.03 -14.19
N GLU A 109 7.99 6.81 -14.98
CA GLU A 109 7.35 7.86 -15.74
C GLU A 109 6.72 8.89 -14.82
N ARG A 110 6.96 10.15 -15.16
CA ARG A 110 6.32 11.29 -14.54
C ARG A 110 4.84 11.24 -14.85
N GLY A 111 4.00 11.43 -13.85
CA GLY A 111 2.56 11.28 -13.99
C GLY A 111 1.79 12.47 -13.43
N VAL A 112 0.51 12.48 -13.75
CA VAL A 112 -0.47 13.43 -13.21
C VAL A 112 -1.13 12.81 -11.99
N VAL A 113 -1.03 13.50 -10.86
CA VAL A 113 -1.63 13.11 -9.59
C VAL A 113 -2.93 13.86 -9.37
N LEU A 114 -4.01 13.14 -9.25
CA LEU A 114 -5.28 13.70 -8.81
C LEU A 114 -5.39 13.58 -7.30
N ALA A 115 -5.41 14.72 -6.59
CA ALA A 115 -5.47 14.75 -5.14
C ALA A 115 -6.80 15.30 -4.61
N THR A 116 -7.43 14.53 -3.72
CA THR A 116 -8.58 14.95 -2.94
C THR A 116 -8.41 14.45 -1.52
N VAL A 117 -7.85 15.30 -0.68
CA VAL A 117 -7.35 14.97 0.64
C VAL A 117 -8.21 15.63 1.71
N ASN A 118 -8.50 14.86 2.77
CA ASN A 118 -9.21 15.35 3.94
C ASN A 118 -8.42 16.48 4.63
N ASN A 119 -9.11 17.44 5.21
CA ASN A 119 -8.46 18.58 5.86
C ASN A 119 -7.46 18.19 6.97
N HIS A 120 -7.70 17.08 7.68
CA HIS A 120 -6.79 16.61 8.72
C HIS A 120 -5.48 16.01 8.17
N ASP A 121 -5.50 15.59 6.92
CA ASP A 121 -4.39 14.89 6.27
C ASP A 121 -3.55 15.84 5.38
N LYS A 122 -3.98 17.10 5.24
CA LYS A 122 -3.36 18.03 4.28
C LYS A 122 -1.91 18.35 4.59
N ASP A 123 -1.58 18.60 5.84
CA ASP A 123 -0.22 18.97 6.24
C ASP A 123 0.76 17.83 5.94
N GLU A 124 0.38 16.60 6.29
CA GLU A 124 1.17 15.42 5.97
C GLU A 124 1.27 15.19 4.44
N PHE A 125 0.16 15.36 3.72
CA PHE A 125 0.14 15.23 2.27
C PHE A 125 1.04 16.24 1.58
N ILE A 126 1.10 17.48 2.04
CA ILE A 126 1.94 18.53 1.48
C ILE A 126 3.43 18.13 1.51
N GLU A 127 3.90 17.55 2.61
CA GLU A 127 5.29 17.09 2.70
C GLU A 127 5.58 15.98 1.67
N ILE A 128 4.66 15.03 1.50
CA ILE A 128 4.79 14.00 0.48
C ILE A 128 4.71 14.57 -0.93
N ALA A 129 3.86 15.57 -1.15
CA ALA A 129 3.67 16.21 -2.46
C ALA A 129 4.91 17.02 -2.88
N LYS A 130 5.69 17.59 -1.96
CA LYS A 130 7.00 18.19 -2.25
C LYS A 130 7.95 17.17 -2.85
N ASP A 131 8.07 16.02 -2.23
CA ASP A 131 8.88 14.91 -2.72
C ASP A 131 8.41 14.41 -4.11
N MET A 132 7.09 14.30 -4.30
CA MET A 132 6.52 13.91 -5.60
C MET A 132 6.80 14.95 -6.68
N LYS A 133 6.74 16.25 -6.33
CA LYS A 133 7.12 17.34 -7.24
C LYS A 133 8.58 17.20 -7.67
N GLU A 134 9.50 16.91 -6.75
CA GLU A 134 10.92 16.69 -7.05
C GLU A 134 11.12 15.48 -7.99
N LEU A 135 10.30 14.45 -7.85
CA LEU A 135 10.25 13.31 -8.76
C LEU A 135 9.60 13.65 -10.12
N GLY A 136 9.07 14.88 -10.28
CA GLY A 136 8.52 15.39 -11.54
C GLY A 136 7.03 15.13 -11.75
N TYR A 137 6.28 14.79 -10.69
CA TYR A 137 4.81 14.69 -10.77
C TYR A 137 4.17 16.08 -10.85
N THR A 138 3.04 16.15 -11.58
CA THR A 138 2.15 17.31 -11.63
C THR A 138 0.85 17.02 -10.90
N PHE A 139 0.15 18.07 -10.47
CA PHE A 139 -1.02 17.90 -9.61
C PHE A 139 -2.28 18.51 -10.20
N VAL A 140 -3.36 17.77 -10.11
CA VAL A 140 -4.75 18.20 -10.31
C VAL A 140 -5.49 17.93 -9.00
N ALA A 141 -6.25 18.88 -8.48
CA ALA A 141 -6.88 18.70 -7.17
C ALA A 141 -8.22 19.43 -7.09
N THR A 142 -9.07 19.02 -6.16
CA THR A 142 -10.25 19.84 -5.77
C THR A 142 -9.77 21.15 -5.16
N GLU A 143 -10.57 22.21 -5.29
CA GLU A 143 -10.21 23.60 -4.92
C GLU A 143 -9.50 23.70 -3.56
N GLY A 144 -10.08 23.10 -2.51
CA GLY A 144 -9.50 23.18 -1.16
C GLY A 144 -8.14 22.48 -1.02
N THR A 145 -7.88 21.41 -1.78
CA THR A 145 -6.58 20.73 -1.82
C THR A 145 -5.60 21.49 -2.72
N ALA A 146 -6.05 22.00 -3.87
CA ALA A 146 -5.24 22.80 -4.77
C ALA A 146 -4.72 24.09 -4.10
N ASN A 147 -5.58 24.79 -3.36
CA ASN A 147 -5.18 25.98 -2.62
C ASN A 147 -4.12 25.65 -1.56
N SER A 148 -4.29 24.57 -0.79
CA SER A 148 -3.27 24.14 0.18
C SER A 148 -1.92 23.79 -0.47
N LEU A 149 -1.93 23.14 -1.63
CA LEU A 149 -0.71 22.86 -2.41
C LEU A 149 -0.04 24.15 -2.87
N ARG A 150 -0.79 25.09 -3.46
CA ARG A 150 -0.27 26.38 -3.97
C ARG A 150 0.31 27.26 -2.87
N GLU A 151 -0.34 27.33 -1.71
CA GLU A 151 0.16 28.04 -0.52
C GLU A 151 1.52 27.50 -0.06
N ASN A 152 1.83 26.25 -0.40
CA ASN A 152 3.12 25.61 -0.09
C ASN A 152 4.06 25.50 -1.31
N GLY A 153 3.82 26.31 -2.35
CA GLY A 153 4.69 26.41 -3.52
C GLY A 153 4.60 25.23 -4.50
N ILE A 154 3.51 24.45 -4.45
CA ILE A 154 3.26 23.35 -5.37
C ILE A 154 2.14 23.74 -6.32
N GLU A 155 2.45 23.88 -7.60
CA GLU A 155 1.46 24.16 -8.65
C GLU A 155 0.45 23.00 -8.75
N ALA A 156 -0.83 23.35 -8.84
CA ALA A 156 -1.90 22.38 -8.99
C ALA A 156 -3.06 22.96 -9.80
N ASP A 157 -3.55 22.25 -10.79
CA ASP A 157 -4.77 22.60 -11.51
C ASP A 157 -6.01 22.24 -10.69
N ILE A 158 -7.08 23.02 -10.86
CA ILE A 158 -8.35 22.78 -10.16
C ILE A 158 -9.25 21.91 -11.03
N VAL A 159 -9.80 20.86 -10.41
CA VAL A 159 -10.83 20.02 -11.01
C VAL A 159 -12.13 20.14 -10.20
N ASN A 160 -13.25 20.17 -10.89
CA ASN A 160 -14.58 20.20 -10.28
C ASN A 160 -14.86 18.93 -9.49
N ARG A 161 -15.59 19.08 -8.37
CA ARG A 161 -16.09 17.94 -7.58
C ARG A 161 -17.10 17.12 -8.36
N VAL A 162 -17.44 15.94 -7.83
CA VAL A 162 -18.37 14.99 -8.46
C VAL A 162 -19.76 15.60 -8.70
N GLU A 163 -20.22 16.45 -7.79
CA GLU A 163 -21.55 17.06 -7.84
C GLU A 163 -21.58 18.43 -8.55
N GLU A 164 -20.42 18.92 -8.97
CA GLU A 164 -20.29 20.16 -9.71
C GLU A 164 -20.41 19.95 -11.23
N SER A 165 -20.25 21.03 -11.99
CA SER A 165 -20.33 20.99 -13.45
C SER A 165 -19.25 20.09 -14.07
N ARG A 166 -19.58 19.51 -15.22
CA ARG A 166 -18.61 18.74 -15.99
C ARG A 166 -17.78 19.66 -16.91
N PRO A 167 -16.50 19.31 -17.22
CA PRO A 167 -15.81 18.10 -16.76
C PRO A 167 -15.48 18.14 -15.26
N ASN A 168 -15.58 17.01 -14.61
CA ASN A 168 -15.31 16.84 -13.19
C ASN A 168 -14.27 15.73 -12.91
N ILE A 169 -14.00 15.49 -11.63
CA ILE A 169 -13.02 14.51 -11.15
C ILE A 169 -13.23 13.09 -11.73
N LEU A 170 -14.48 12.64 -11.93
CA LEU A 170 -14.76 11.33 -12.53
C LEU A 170 -14.44 11.32 -14.02
N ASP A 171 -14.63 12.44 -14.72
CA ASP A 171 -14.28 12.56 -16.13
C ASP A 171 -12.76 12.53 -16.32
N ALA A 172 -11.98 13.18 -15.46
CA ALA A 172 -10.53 13.14 -15.48
C ALA A 172 -10.00 11.69 -15.34
N ILE A 173 -10.58 10.89 -14.44
CA ILE A 173 -10.21 9.48 -14.26
C ILE A 173 -10.62 8.65 -15.49
N ARG A 174 -11.86 8.77 -15.97
CA ARG A 174 -12.39 8.01 -17.10
C ARG A 174 -11.63 8.27 -18.40
N ASN A 175 -11.22 9.51 -18.60
CA ASN A 175 -10.47 9.94 -19.78
C ASN A 175 -8.97 9.67 -19.69
N LYS A 176 -8.50 8.97 -18.63
CA LYS A 176 -7.07 8.67 -18.41
C LYS A 176 -6.19 9.91 -18.42
N GLN A 177 -6.71 11.03 -17.88
CA GLN A 177 -5.97 12.29 -17.74
C GLN A 177 -5.10 12.31 -16.46
N VAL A 178 -5.24 11.28 -15.62
CA VAL A 178 -4.53 11.15 -14.35
C VAL A 178 -4.02 9.72 -14.18
N ASP A 179 -2.83 9.59 -13.63
CA ASP A 179 -2.12 8.32 -13.45
C ASP A 179 -2.30 7.77 -12.05
N ILE A 180 -2.34 8.66 -11.05
CA ILE A 180 -2.50 8.31 -9.64
C ILE A 180 -3.63 9.13 -9.04
N VAL A 181 -4.51 8.47 -8.32
CA VAL A 181 -5.55 9.12 -7.50
C VAL A 181 -5.16 9.00 -6.03
N ILE A 182 -5.05 10.12 -5.33
CA ILE A 182 -4.88 10.17 -3.89
C ILE A 182 -6.20 10.64 -3.29
N ASN A 183 -6.86 9.75 -2.55
CA ASN A 183 -8.13 10.06 -1.89
C ASN A 183 -8.14 9.52 -0.48
N THR A 184 -7.87 10.37 0.51
CA THR A 184 -7.94 9.97 1.92
C THR A 184 -9.40 9.87 2.37
N PRO A 185 -9.81 8.75 3.00
CA PRO A 185 -11.19 8.53 3.38
C PRO A 185 -11.61 9.45 4.53
N THR A 186 -12.82 10.00 4.44
CA THR A 186 -13.52 10.61 5.58
C THR A 186 -14.27 9.54 6.36
N LYS A 187 -14.53 9.75 7.65
CA LYS A 187 -15.28 8.81 8.49
C LYS A 187 -16.65 8.47 7.89
N GLY A 188 -16.96 7.17 7.78
CA GLY A 188 -18.26 6.62 7.34
C GLY A 188 -18.22 5.92 5.97
N ASN A 189 -18.95 4.80 5.86
CA ASN A 189 -18.99 3.92 4.67
C ASN A 189 -20.21 4.20 3.77
N ASP A 190 -20.51 5.45 3.51
CA ASP A 190 -21.65 5.81 2.67
C ASP A 190 -21.26 5.79 1.18
N SER A 191 -21.85 4.88 0.43
CA SER A 191 -21.61 4.70 -1.01
C SER A 191 -22.14 5.85 -1.89
N THR A 192 -22.93 6.76 -1.31
CA THR A 192 -23.40 7.97 -2.01
C THR A 192 -22.36 9.08 -2.03
N ARG A 193 -21.38 9.02 -1.15
CA ARG A 193 -20.35 10.05 -1.02
C ARG A 193 -19.39 10.09 -2.20
N ASP A 194 -18.91 11.25 -2.53
CA ASP A 194 -17.95 11.49 -3.62
C ASP A 194 -16.70 10.62 -3.52
N GLY A 195 -16.14 10.47 -2.32
CA GLY A 195 -14.95 9.64 -2.11
C GLY A 195 -15.15 8.20 -2.54
N PHE A 196 -16.31 7.59 -2.28
CA PHE A 196 -16.62 6.23 -2.77
C PHE A 196 -16.67 6.20 -4.31
N LYS A 197 -17.37 7.16 -4.94
CA LYS A 197 -17.50 7.25 -6.40
C LYS A 197 -16.12 7.41 -7.06
N ILE A 198 -15.27 8.27 -6.50
CA ILE A 198 -13.90 8.51 -6.98
C ILE A 198 -13.07 7.24 -6.90
N ARG A 199 -13.01 6.61 -5.73
CA ARG A 199 -12.22 5.38 -5.51
C ARG A 199 -12.72 4.24 -6.41
N ARG A 200 -14.03 4.10 -6.52
CA ARG A 200 -14.63 3.07 -7.38
C ARG A 200 -14.30 3.30 -8.85
N THR A 201 -14.44 4.53 -9.35
CA THR A 201 -14.10 4.89 -10.73
C THR A 201 -12.61 4.65 -11.00
N ALA A 202 -11.71 4.98 -10.08
CA ALA A 202 -10.29 4.71 -10.25
C ALA A 202 -10.01 3.21 -10.47
N ILE A 203 -10.60 2.33 -9.65
CA ILE A 203 -10.46 0.87 -9.81
C ILE A 203 -11.05 0.36 -11.13
N GLU A 204 -12.24 0.82 -11.51
CA GLU A 204 -12.93 0.40 -12.75
C GLU A 204 -12.15 0.80 -14.00
N PHE A 205 -11.49 1.93 -13.96
CA PHE A 205 -10.67 2.42 -15.06
C PHE A 205 -9.18 2.06 -14.93
N SER A 206 -8.82 1.18 -13.97
CA SER A 206 -7.44 0.73 -13.72
C SER A 206 -6.47 1.89 -13.52
N THR A 207 -6.91 2.94 -12.82
CA THR A 207 -6.06 4.04 -12.37
C THR A 207 -5.56 3.71 -10.97
N GLU A 208 -4.26 3.92 -10.73
CA GLU A 208 -3.66 3.65 -9.42
C GLU A 208 -4.33 4.52 -8.35
N ILE A 209 -4.67 3.92 -7.21
CA ILE A 209 -5.33 4.64 -6.12
C ILE A 209 -4.62 4.43 -4.78
N MET A 210 -4.41 5.53 -4.06
CA MET A 210 -3.84 5.59 -2.71
C MET A 210 -4.86 6.18 -1.75
N THR A 211 -5.18 5.41 -0.72
CA THR A 211 -6.13 5.82 0.33
C THR A 211 -5.45 6.03 1.70
N SER A 212 -4.15 5.76 1.80
CA SER A 212 -3.30 5.94 2.98
C SER A 212 -2.07 6.74 2.62
N LEU A 213 -1.77 7.77 3.40
CA LEU A 213 -0.57 8.58 3.25
C LEU A 213 0.69 7.82 3.63
N ASP A 214 0.65 6.93 4.63
CA ASP A 214 1.76 6.04 4.96
C ASP A 214 2.20 5.18 3.77
N THR A 215 1.21 4.59 3.05
CA THR A 215 1.49 3.80 1.85
C THR A 215 2.03 4.67 0.71
N LEU A 216 1.48 5.88 0.55
CA LEU A 216 1.96 6.84 -0.44
C LEU A 216 3.41 7.26 -0.15
N LYS A 217 3.72 7.59 1.10
CA LYS A 217 5.07 7.94 1.55
C LYS A 217 6.05 6.81 1.27
N ALA A 218 5.70 5.57 1.63
CA ALA A 218 6.53 4.40 1.35
C ALA A 218 6.77 4.22 -0.16
N LEU A 219 5.76 4.44 -1.01
CA LEU A 219 5.89 4.38 -2.45
C LEU A 219 6.84 5.48 -2.98
N VAL A 220 6.72 6.70 -2.48
CA VAL A 220 7.57 7.83 -2.86
C VAL A 220 9.02 7.57 -2.47
N GLU A 221 9.29 7.06 -1.27
CA GLU A 221 10.65 6.70 -0.83
C GLU A 221 11.27 5.60 -1.74
N VAL A 222 10.47 4.61 -2.12
CA VAL A 222 10.90 3.59 -3.09
C VAL A 222 11.26 4.21 -4.44
N LYS A 223 10.44 5.14 -4.94
CA LYS A 223 10.68 5.83 -6.23
C LYS A 223 11.91 6.71 -6.21
N LYS A 224 12.22 7.37 -5.08
CA LYS A 224 13.47 8.14 -4.90
C LYS A 224 14.74 7.31 -5.06
N LYS A 225 14.66 5.99 -4.87
CA LYS A 225 15.81 5.07 -5.07
C LYS A 225 16.06 4.73 -6.54
N HIS A 226 15.17 5.09 -7.45
CA HIS A 226 15.29 4.80 -8.89
C HIS A 226 15.61 3.32 -9.20
N LEU A 227 14.99 2.40 -8.45
CA LEU A 227 15.23 0.98 -8.59
C LEU A 227 14.70 0.48 -9.95
N ASN A 228 15.53 -0.23 -10.69
CA ASN A 228 15.17 -0.81 -11.97
C ASN A 228 14.82 -2.30 -11.80
N LYS A 229 13.70 -2.71 -12.40
CA LYS A 229 13.24 -4.10 -12.36
C LYS A 229 14.30 -5.09 -12.90
N ASP A 230 15.04 -4.69 -13.92
CA ASP A 230 16.04 -5.56 -14.57
C ASP A 230 17.33 -5.70 -13.76
N GLU A 231 17.53 -4.86 -12.75
CA GLU A 231 18.69 -4.87 -11.86
C GLU A 231 18.42 -5.52 -10.50
N LEU A 232 17.21 -6.04 -10.30
CA LEU A 232 16.82 -6.63 -9.02
C LEU A 232 17.60 -7.91 -8.72
N LYS A 233 18.19 -7.97 -7.53
CA LYS A 233 18.86 -9.18 -7.03
C LYS A 233 17.84 -10.24 -6.63
N VAL A 234 18.17 -11.49 -6.89
CA VAL A 234 17.42 -12.66 -6.43
C VAL A 234 18.12 -13.24 -5.19
N TYR A 235 17.39 -13.49 -4.14
CA TYR A 235 17.92 -14.05 -2.90
C TYR A 235 17.38 -15.45 -2.66
N ASN A 236 18.26 -16.35 -2.22
CA ASN A 236 17.85 -17.65 -1.71
C ASN A 236 17.40 -17.48 -0.24
N ILE A 237 16.12 -17.63 0.00
CA ILE A 237 15.53 -17.51 1.36
C ILE A 237 15.45 -18.85 2.11
N ALA A 238 15.98 -19.94 1.51
CA ALA A 238 16.04 -21.27 2.13
C ALA A 238 17.37 -21.54 2.86
N GLU A 239 18.33 -20.63 2.77
CA GLU A 239 19.62 -20.62 3.47
C GLU A 239 19.64 -19.55 4.58
#